data_8fc831ff6fc8d0c2a32772c633b232c7
#
_entry.id   8fc831ff6fc8d0c2a32772c633b232c7
#
_cell.length_a   1.000
_cell.length_b   1.000
_cell.length_c   1.000
_cell.angle_alpha   90.00
_cell.angle_beta   90.00
_cell.angle_gamma   90.00
#
_symmetry.space_group_name_H-M   'P 1'
#
loop_
_entity.id
_entity.type
_entity.pdbx_description
1 polymer ?
#
loop_
_entity_poly.entity_id
_entity_poly.type
_entity_poly.pdbx_seq_one_letter_code
_entity_poly.pdbx_strand_id
1 'polypeptide(L)'
;NMNNNKNIRIIQTFWGGGHNPLECGYGWSHAEHNLMSWALSCHSLREHYSQVELYTDQRGYDVLIGKLHLPYTKVHVVYDDSLCLSQHWAYAKIKTYSMQTEPFLHVDGDIYVPKPFPQEALSAPLVAQNREIGTVYYRRMMKNVQRHEDITLPAYITEALRAESVASYNMGMFGGHDLGFIHRYCQESFSFLERNHMNDSSFPHSRVCCNILFEQVFFAVLADLAGR
;
A
#
# COMPACT_ATOMS: atom_id res chain seq x y z
N ASN A 1 2.27 36.41 9.45
CA ASN A 1 1.96 35.46 8.38
C ASN A 1 1.85 34.08 9.02
N MET A 2 0.64 33.75 9.46
CA MET A 2 0.34 32.39 9.94
C MET A 2 0.37 31.46 8.72
N ASN A 3 1.37 30.58 8.70
CA ASN A 3 1.46 29.50 7.76
C ASN A 3 0.21 28.63 7.89
N ASN A 4 -0.70 28.75 6.93
CA ASN A 4 -1.75 27.76 6.68
C ASN A 4 -1.12 26.46 6.14
N ASN A 5 -0.28 25.83 6.93
CA ASN A 5 0.06 24.42 6.73
C ASN A 5 -1.23 23.64 7.02
N LYS A 6 -2.10 23.48 6.02
CA LYS A 6 -3.08 22.41 6.04
C LYS A 6 -2.27 21.13 6.11
N ASN A 7 -2.07 20.65 7.34
CA ASN A 7 -1.39 19.40 7.59
C ASN A 7 -2.13 18.32 6.80
N ILE A 8 -1.47 17.81 5.75
CA ILE A 8 -1.98 16.64 5.04
C ILE A 8 -2.20 15.52 6.05
N ARG A 9 -3.28 14.75 5.89
CA ARG A 9 -3.55 13.60 6.73
C ARG A 9 -2.55 12.49 6.40
N ILE A 10 -1.84 12.00 7.41
CA ILE A 10 -1.01 10.82 7.29
C ILE A 10 -1.87 9.61 7.65
N ILE A 11 -1.85 8.59 6.82
CA ILE A 11 -2.61 7.36 7.06
C ILE A 11 -1.69 6.14 6.98
N GLN A 12 -1.98 5.13 7.78
CA GLN A 12 -1.31 3.83 7.76
C GLN A 12 -2.36 2.71 7.71
N THR A 13 -1.99 1.57 7.17
CA THR A 13 -2.85 0.39 7.08
C THR A 13 -2.18 -0.79 7.72
N PHE A 14 -2.82 -1.39 8.72
CA PHE A 14 -2.45 -2.68 9.28
C PHE A 14 -3.61 -3.66 9.12
N TRP A 15 -3.38 -4.74 8.41
CA TRP A 15 -4.32 -5.85 8.28
C TRP A 15 -3.66 -7.15 8.70
N GLY A 16 -4.25 -7.83 9.67
CA GLY A 16 -3.68 -9.05 10.25
C GLY A 16 -3.65 -10.24 9.30
N GLY A 17 -4.50 -10.23 8.26
CA GLY A 17 -4.52 -11.29 7.24
C GLY A 17 -4.86 -12.67 7.81
N GLY A 18 -5.66 -12.74 8.88
CA GLY A 18 -6.01 -13.98 9.57
C GLY A 18 -4.96 -14.47 10.57
N HIS A 19 -3.83 -13.76 10.73
CA HIS A 19 -2.76 -14.13 11.65
C HIS A 19 -2.83 -13.34 12.96
N ASN A 20 -2.27 -13.93 14.04
CA ASN A 20 -2.08 -13.24 15.31
C ASN A 20 -0.85 -12.31 15.22
N PRO A 21 -1.00 -10.98 15.38
CA PRO A 21 0.13 -10.04 15.30
C PRO A 21 1.20 -10.24 16.37
N LEU A 22 0.91 -10.95 17.45
CA LEU A 22 1.88 -11.30 18.51
C LEU A 22 2.76 -12.49 18.13
N GLU A 23 2.44 -13.22 17.07
CA GLU A 23 3.12 -14.44 16.65
C GLU A 23 3.65 -14.34 15.20
N CYS A 24 3.06 -13.48 14.37
CA CYS A 24 3.41 -13.32 12.97
C CYS A 24 4.35 -12.12 12.76
N GLY A 25 5.46 -12.36 12.07
CA GLY A 25 6.43 -11.32 11.75
C GLY A 25 6.10 -10.47 10.53
N TYR A 26 5.11 -10.84 9.72
CA TYR A 26 4.72 -10.10 8.49
C TYR A 26 5.91 -9.73 7.60
N GLY A 27 6.81 -10.69 7.36
CA GLY A 27 8.03 -10.49 6.61
C GLY A 27 9.28 -10.22 7.45
N TRP A 28 9.13 -9.83 8.71
CA TRP A 28 10.21 -9.78 9.67
C TRP A 28 10.51 -11.16 10.25
N SER A 29 11.73 -11.37 10.75
CA SER A 29 12.14 -12.66 11.34
C SER A 29 11.33 -13.04 12.58
N HIS A 30 10.84 -12.06 13.34
CA HIS A 30 10.06 -12.23 14.56
C HIS A 30 8.93 -11.20 14.63
N ALA A 31 7.85 -11.54 15.36
CA ALA A 31 6.72 -10.65 15.59
C ALA A 31 7.13 -9.35 16.31
N GLU A 32 8.06 -9.44 17.25
CA GLU A 32 8.57 -8.30 18.01
C GLU A 32 9.23 -7.25 17.08
N HIS A 33 9.96 -7.69 16.05
CA HIS A 33 10.59 -6.76 15.11
C HIS A 33 9.52 -6.00 14.29
N ASN A 34 8.46 -6.69 13.87
CA ASN A 34 7.34 -6.04 13.21
C ASN A 34 6.67 -5.01 14.13
N LEU A 35 6.39 -5.37 15.38
CA LEU A 35 5.75 -4.48 16.34
C LEU A 35 6.63 -3.28 16.70
N MET A 36 7.93 -3.47 16.85
CA MET A 36 8.89 -2.37 17.05
C MET A 36 8.92 -1.44 15.85
N SER A 37 8.87 -1.97 14.64
CA SER A 37 8.80 -1.21 13.40
C SER A 37 7.56 -0.31 13.38
N TRP A 38 6.37 -0.86 13.66
CA TRP A 38 5.12 -0.11 13.74
C TRP A 38 5.18 0.99 14.81
N ALA A 39 5.72 0.68 15.98
CA ALA A 39 5.88 1.65 17.06
C ALA A 39 6.80 2.81 16.62
N LEU A 40 7.96 2.50 16.06
CA LEU A 40 8.91 3.53 15.60
C LEU A 40 8.32 4.38 14.48
N SER A 41 7.64 3.77 13.51
CA SER A 41 6.96 4.48 12.42
C SER A 41 5.91 5.45 12.98
N CYS A 42 4.99 4.96 13.80
CA CYS A 42 3.94 5.77 14.39
C CYS A 42 4.50 6.94 15.20
N HIS A 43 5.45 6.69 16.10
CA HIS A 43 6.04 7.75 16.92
C HIS A 43 6.78 8.78 16.07
N SER A 44 7.57 8.36 15.09
CA SER A 44 8.28 9.29 14.21
C SER A 44 7.33 10.19 13.40
N LEU A 45 6.20 9.65 12.94
CA LEU A 45 5.16 10.44 12.27
C LEU A 45 4.48 11.41 13.23
N ARG A 46 4.16 10.98 14.45
CA ARG A 46 3.51 11.82 15.45
C ARG A 46 4.36 12.98 15.96
N GLU A 47 5.68 12.90 15.84
CA GLU A 47 6.58 14.05 16.13
C GLU A 47 6.37 15.22 15.17
N HIS A 48 5.93 14.94 13.93
CA HIS A 48 5.86 15.93 12.87
C HIS A 48 4.44 16.26 12.40
N TYR A 49 3.47 15.36 12.65
CA TYR A 49 2.12 15.48 12.11
C TYR A 49 1.06 15.39 13.20
N SER A 50 0.11 16.32 13.14
CA SER A 50 -1.01 16.37 14.09
C SER A 50 -2.10 15.34 13.77
N GLN A 51 -2.19 14.88 12.53
CA GLN A 51 -3.17 13.90 12.07
C GLN A 51 -2.45 12.67 11.51
N VAL A 52 -2.43 11.60 12.28
CA VAL A 52 -1.91 10.30 11.89
C VAL A 52 -2.97 9.24 12.21
N GLU A 53 -3.57 8.66 11.18
CA GLU A 53 -4.70 7.76 11.30
C GLU A 53 -4.31 6.32 10.94
N LEU A 54 -4.92 5.37 11.60
CA LEU A 54 -4.74 3.94 11.34
C LEU A 54 -6.04 3.33 10.79
N TYR A 55 -5.93 2.61 9.68
CA TYR A 55 -6.96 1.73 9.14
C TYR A 55 -6.56 0.30 9.42
N THR A 56 -7.39 -0.47 10.11
CA THR A 56 -7.00 -1.78 10.61
C THR A 56 -8.18 -2.74 10.77
N ASP A 57 -7.87 -3.97 11.14
CA ASP A 57 -8.81 -4.97 11.65
C ASP A 57 -8.82 -4.99 13.20
N GLN A 58 -9.67 -5.82 13.79
CA GLN A 58 -9.77 -5.93 15.25
C GLN A 58 -8.46 -6.41 15.88
N ARG A 59 -7.74 -7.35 15.25
CA ARG A 59 -6.45 -7.85 15.76
C ARG A 59 -5.39 -6.76 15.80
N GLY A 60 -5.32 -5.95 14.74
CA GLY A 60 -4.43 -4.79 14.70
C GLY A 60 -4.78 -3.76 15.77
N TYR A 61 -6.07 -3.48 15.96
CA TYR A 61 -6.53 -2.60 17.03
C TYR A 61 -6.12 -3.11 18.42
N ASP A 62 -6.39 -4.38 18.71
CA ASP A 62 -6.10 -4.97 20.02
C ASP A 62 -4.61 -4.91 20.37
N VAL A 63 -3.74 -5.07 19.37
CA VAL A 63 -2.29 -5.06 19.59
C VAL A 63 -1.71 -3.65 19.52
N LEU A 64 -1.93 -2.92 18.43
CA LEU A 64 -1.27 -1.62 18.21
C LEU A 64 -1.84 -0.53 19.15
N ILE A 65 -3.13 -0.57 19.42
CA ILE A 65 -3.80 0.39 20.30
C ILE A 65 -3.97 -0.19 21.71
N GLY A 66 -4.54 -1.38 21.82
CA GLY A 66 -4.87 -1.98 23.12
C GLY A 66 -3.64 -2.32 23.96
N LYS A 67 -2.59 -2.89 23.35
CA LYS A 67 -1.37 -3.32 24.07
C LYS A 67 -0.23 -2.31 23.96
N LEU A 68 0.05 -1.79 22.75
CA LEU A 68 1.19 -0.89 22.55
C LEU A 68 0.85 0.57 22.78
N HIS A 69 -0.42 0.92 22.90
CA HIS A 69 -0.89 2.31 23.10
C HIS A 69 -0.30 3.31 22.10
N LEU A 70 -0.16 2.90 20.83
CA LEU A 70 0.41 3.78 19.81
C LEU A 70 -0.48 5.01 19.61
N PRO A 71 0.12 6.22 19.54
CA PRO A 71 -0.59 7.49 19.62
C PRO A 71 -1.22 7.92 18.29
N TYR A 72 -1.92 7.02 17.60
CA TYR A 72 -2.73 7.40 16.44
C TYR A 72 -3.82 8.38 16.86
N THR A 73 -4.08 9.39 16.00
CA THR A 73 -5.09 10.41 16.30
C THR A 73 -6.50 9.92 16.00
N LYS A 74 -6.62 8.94 15.13
CA LYS A 74 -7.89 8.27 14.80
C LYS A 74 -7.62 6.85 14.33
N VAL A 75 -8.48 5.94 14.72
CA VAL A 75 -8.38 4.52 14.34
C VAL A 75 -9.70 4.08 13.71
N HIS A 76 -9.59 3.49 12.53
CA HIS A 76 -10.71 2.95 11.76
C HIS A 76 -10.60 1.44 11.73
N VAL A 77 -11.43 0.74 12.50
CA VAL A 77 -11.53 -0.73 12.46
C VAL A 77 -12.54 -1.08 11.38
N VAL A 78 -12.04 -1.27 10.17
CA VAL A 78 -12.86 -1.41 8.95
C VAL A 78 -12.60 -2.68 8.16
N TYR A 79 -11.61 -3.48 8.59
CA TYR A 79 -11.24 -4.73 7.94
C TYR A 79 -11.49 -5.92 8.84
N ASP A 80 -11.68 -7.07 8.23
CA ASP A 80 -11.73 -8.38 8.84
C ASP A 80 -11.03 -9.43 7.95
N ASP A 81 -11.11 -10.70 8.33
CA ASP A 81 -10.46 -11.80 7.61
C ASP A 81 -11.09 -12.09 6.24
N SER A 82 -12.29 -11.57 5.96
CA SER A 82 -12.98 -11.73 4.67
C SER A 82 -12.54 -10.71 3.61
N LEU A 83 -11.67 -9.75 3.96
CA LEU A 83 -11.25 -8.68 3.07
C LEU A 83 -10.66 -9.21 1.75
N CYS A 84 -9.73 -10.13 1.84
CA CYS A 84 -9.08 -10.81 0.72
C CYS A 84 -8.29 -12.03 1.22
N LEU A 85 -7.69 -12.78 0.31
CA LEU A 85 -6.76 -13.84 0.70
C LEU A 85 -5.51 -13.23 1.34
N SER A 86 -4.98 -13.88 2.38
CA SER A 86 -3.84 -13.39 3.16
C SER A 86 -2.58 -13.12 2.32
N GLN A 87 -2.42 -13.83 1.22
CA GLN A 87 -1.33 -13.62 0.26
C GLN A 87 -1.42 -12.31 -0.52
N HIS A 88 -2.60 -11.67 -0.60
CA HIS A 88 -2.83 -10.39 -1.29
C HIS A 88 -2.78 -9.21 -0.31
N TRP A 89 -1.72 -9.14 0.47
CA TRP A 89 -1.54 -8.15 1.53
C TRP A 89 -1.63 -6.69 1.08
N ALA A 90 -1.24 -6.38 -0.16
CA ALA A 90 -1.33 -5.03 -0.71
C ALA A 90 -2.79 -4.58 -0.97
N TYR A 91 -3.74 -5.52 -1.04
CA TYR A 91 -5.15 -5.20 -1.22
C TYR A 91 -5.68 -4.27 -0.14
N ALA A 92 -5.34 -4.51 1.12
CA ALA A 92 -5.77 -3.68 2.25
C ALA A 92 -5.29 -2.22 2.10
N LYS A 93 -4.06 -2.00 1.63
CA LYS A 93 -3.53 -0.67 1.33
C LYS A 93 -4.35 0.03 0.25
N ILE A 94 -4.57 -0.63 -0.89
CA ILE A 94 -5.34 -0.08 -2.01
C ILE A 94 -6.79 0.19 -1.57
N LYS A 95 -7.38 -0.68 -0.75
CA LYS A 95 -8.70 -0.45 -0.17
C LYS A 95 -8.72 0.80 0.70
N THR A 96 -7.69 1.01 1.51
CA THR A 96 -7.54 2.24 2.30
C THR A 96 -7.47 3.48 1.39
N TYR A 97 -6.68 3.44 0.31
CA TYR A 97 -6.61 4.56 -0.64
C TYR A 97 -7.97 4.87 -1.26
N SER A 98 -8.70 3.84 -1.65
CA SER A 98 -10.02 3.98 -2.31
C SER A 98 -11.09 4.62 -1.44
N MET A 99 -10.96 4.57 -0.13
CA MET A 99 -11.90 5.14 0.83
C MET A 99 -11.64 6.62 1.13
N GLN A 100 -10.53 7.18 0.67
CA GLN A 100 -10.18 8.56 0.99
C GLN A 100 -10.98 9.55 0.15
N THR A 101 -11.55 10.55 0.81
CA THR A 101 -12.32 11.65 0.20
C THR A 101 -11.60 13.00 0.30
N GLU A 102 -10.45 13.03 0.96
CA GLU A 102 -9.60 14.19 1.12
C GLU A 102 -8.14 13.81 0.84
N PRO A 103 -7.28 14.79 0.46
CA PRO A 103 -5.85 14.54 0.26
C PRO A 103 -5.21 13.83 1.45
N PHE A 104 -4.33 12.88 1.14
CA PHE A 104 -3.66 12.06 2.13
C PHE A 104 -2.25 11.67 1.69
N LEU A 105 -1.43 11.26 2.64
CA LEU A 105 -0.19 10.55 2.42
C LEU A 105 -0.22 9.26 3.24
N HIS A 106 -0.27 8.12 2.57
CA HIS A 106 -0.13 6.81 3.19
C HIS A 106 1.34 6.49 3.40
N VAL A 107 1.69 5.96 4.56
CA VAL A 107 3.05 5.58 4.94
C VAL A 107 3.02 4.16 5.49
N ASP A 108 3.88 3.28 4.98
CA ASP A 108 3.99 1.91 5.48
C ASP A 108 4.57 1.87 6.91
N GLY A 109 4.23 0.82 7.65
CA GLY A 109 4.65 0.63 9.04
C GLY A 109 6.14 0.35 9.24
N ASP A 110 6.92 0.24 8.16
CA ASP A 110 8.37 0.08 8.16
C ASP A 110 9.12 1.32 7.63
N ILE A 111 8.41 2.41 7.44
CA ILE A 111 8.97 3.72 7.09
C ILE A 111 9.09 4.59 8.34
N TYR A 112 10.29 5.11 8.59
CA TYR A 112 10.61 5.97 9.74
C TYR A 112 10.92 7.37 9.27
N VAL A 113 10.33 8.37 9.92
CA VAL A 113 10.33 9.76 9.46
C VAL A 113 11.09 10.64 10.46
N PRO A 114 12.43 10.78 10.33
CA PRO A 114 13.24 11.53 11.28
C PRO A 114 13.08 13.04 11.16
N LYS A 115 12.47 13.53 10.08
CA LYS A 115 12.17 14.94 9.81
C LYS A 115 10.92 15.05 8.95
N PRO A 116 10.21 16.20 8.97
CA PRO A 116 9.02 16.38 8.13
C PRO A 116 9.31 16.13 6.64
N PHE A 117 8.32 15.61 5.93
CA PHE A 117 8.39 15.51 4.45
C PHE A 117 8.51 16.91 3.84
N PRO A 118 9.19 17.04 2.68
CA PRO A 118 9.25 18.29 1.94
C PRO A 118 7.86 18.82 1.60
N GLN A 119 7.68 20.14 1.63
CA GLN A 119 6.38 20.76 1.33
C GLN A 119 5.90 20.44 -0.08
N GLU A 120 6.82 20.29 -1.01
CA GLU A 120 6.55 19.88 -2.40
C GLU A 120 5.85 18.50 -2.45
N ALA A 121 6.29 17.55 -1.63
CA ALA A 121 5.65 16.25 -1.52
C ALA A 121 4.25 16.34 -0.89
N LEU A 122 4.10 17.18 0.14
CA LEU A 122 2.81 17.35 0.84
C LEU A 122 1.75 18.07 0.00
N SER A 123 2.15 18.81 -1.03
CA SER A 123 1.26 19.57 -1.93
C SER A 123 1.12 18.98 -3.33
N ALA A 124 1.87 17.92 -3.64
CA ALA A 124 1.88 17.33 -4.95
C ALA A 124 0.53 16.68 -5.34
N PRO A 125 0.15 16.68 -6.61
CA PRO A 125 -1.01 15.93 -7.08
C PRO A 125 -0.90 14.44 -6.79
N LEU A 126 0.29 13.86 -7.01
CA LEU A 126 0.62 12.46 -6.74
C LEU A 126 2.00 12.37 -6.09
N VAL A 127 2.13 11.46 -5.13
CA VAL A 127 3.37 11.16 -4.41
C VAL A 127 3.56 9.65 -4.34
N ALA A 128 4.76 9.19 -4.65
CA ALA A 128 5.24 7.84 -4.36
C ALA A 128 6.67 7.92 -3.83
N GLN A 129 7.14 6.87 -3.16
CA GLN A 129 8.44 6.91 -2.48
C GLN A 129 9.59 7.11 -3.47
N ASN A 130 9.69 6.25 -4.47
CA ASN A 130 10.70 6.36 -5.54
C ASN A 130 10.29 5.53 -6.75
N ARG A 131 10.76 5.97 -7.93
CA ARG A 131 10.61 5.21 -9.17
C ARG A 131 11.75 4.20 -9.31
N GLU A 132 11.40 2.99 -9.70
CA GLU A 132 12.34 1.90 -9.96
C GLU A 132 12.16 1.37 -11.38
N ILE A 133 13.27 1.14 -12.08
CA ILE A 133 13.24 0.67 -13.47
C ILE A 133 14.13 -0.56 -13.60
N GLY A 134 13.57 -1.64 -14.16
CA GLY A 134 14.32 -2.80 -14.61
C GLY A 134 15.06 -3.58 -13.53
N THR A 135 14.63 -3.54 -12.26
CA THR A 135 15.25 -4.32 -11.20
C THR A 135 15.12 -5.82 -11.46
N VAL A 136 16.07 -6.61 -10.99
CA VAL A 136 16.04 -8.09 -11.10
C VAL A 136 14.76 -8.64 -10.46
N TYR A 137 14.32 -8.03 -9.36
CA TYR A 137 13.12 -8.43 -8.63
C TYR A 137 11.86 -8.30 -9.48
N TYR A 138 11.62 -7.14 -10.08
CA TYR A 138 10.46 -6.92 -10.95
C TYR A 138 10.47 -7.80 -12.19
N ARG A 139 11.65 -7.99 -12.81
CA ARG A 139 11.76 -8.90 -13.96
C ARG A 139 11.42 -10.34 -13.61
N ARG A 140 11.85 -10.83 -12.47
CA ARG A 140 11.50 -12.19 -11.99
C ARG A 140 9.99 -12.32 -11.78
N MET A 141 9.39 -11.36 -11.13
CA MET A 141 7.98 -11.36 -10.85
C MET A 141 7.15 -11.31 -12.15
N MET A 142 7.49 -10.41 -13.08
CA MET A 142 6.80 -10.32 -14.36
C MET A 142 6.91 -11.59 -15.18
N LYS A 143 8.08 -12.21 -15.24
CA LYS A 143 8.26 -13.53 -15.87
C LYS A 143 7.39 -14.61 -15.21
N ASN A 144 7.23 -14.55 -13.90
CA ASN A 144 6.37 -15.50 -13.20
C ASN A 144 4.90 -15.29 -13.58
N VAL A 145 4.41 -14.05 -13.55
CA VAL A 145 3.04 -13.71 -13.97
C VAL A 145 2.77 -14.13 -15.42
N GLN A 146 3.69 -13.83 -16.34
CA GLN A 146 3.54 -14.14 -17.77
C GLN A 146 3.55 -15.64 -18.08
N ARG A 147 4.07 -16.49 -17.20
CA ARG A 147 4.03 -17.95 -17.34
C ARG A 147 2.66 -18.56 -16.97
N HIS A 148 1.80 -17.79 -16.33
CA HIS A 148 0.46 -18.22 -15.92
C HIS A 148 -0.56 -17.79 -16.99
N GLU A 149 -0.87 -18.69 -17.92
CA GLU A 149 -1.81 -18.45 -19.02
C GLU A 149 -3.25 -18.17 -18.55
N ASP A 150 -3.56 -18.55 -17.32
CA ASP A 150 -4.85 -18.32 -16.67
C ASP A 150 -4.99 -16.90 -16.08
N ILE A 151 -3.92 -16.11 -16.06
CA ILE A 151 -3.97 -14.71 -15.60
C ILE A 151 -4.20 -13.78 -16.79
N THR A 152 -5.34 -13.09 -16.78
CA THR A 152 -5.68 -12.08 -17.78
C THR A 152 -5.20 -10.70 -17.33
N LEU A 153 -4.21 -10.15 -18.05
CA LEU A 153 -3.72 -8.80 -17.84
C LEU A 153 -4.52 -7.78 -18.64
N PRO A 154 -4.71 -6.54 -18.13
CA PRO A 154 -5.21 -5.44 -18.95
C PRO A 154 -4.30 -5.18 -20.15
N ALA A 155 -4.87 -4.78 -21.30
CA ALA A 155 -4.11 -4.55 -22.51
C ALA A 155 -2.95 -3.57 -22.35
N TYR A 156 -3.16 -2.49 -21.63
CA TYR A 156 -2.13 -1.48 -21.36
C TYR A 156 -0.98 -2.01 -20.49
N ILE A 157 -1.24 -2.96 -19.59
CA ILE A 157 -0.21 -3.66 -18.82
C ILE A 157 0.56 -4.62 -19.72
N THR A 158 -0.15 -5.40 -20.55
CA THR A 158 0.50 -6.30 -21.51
C THR A 158 1.43 -5.55 -22.44
N GLU A 159 1.03 -4.38 -22.92
CA GLU A 159 1.85 -3.53 -23.78
C GLU A 159 3.08 -3.00 -23.01
N ALA A 160 2.90 -2.50 -21.80
CA ALA A 160 4.01 -2.01 -20.98
C ALA A 160 5.04 -3.11 -20.66
N LEU A 161 4.59 -4.35 -20.48
CA LEU A 161 5.46 -5.49 -20.20
C LEU A 161 6.27 -5.98 -21.44
N ARG A 162 5.98 -5.49 -22.65
CA ARG A 162 6.78 -5.76 -23.85
C ARG A 162 8.07 -4.94 -23.88
N ALA A 163 8.15 -3.87 -23.10
CA ALA A 163 9.36 -3.05 -23.00
C ALA A 163 10.52 -3.87 -22.37
N GLU A 164 11.76 -3.51 -22.71
CA GLU A 164 12.95 -4.15 -22.13
C GLU A 164 13.04 -4.01 -20.62
N SER A 165 12.45 -2.95 -20.08
CA SER A 165 12.42 -2.69 -18.65
C SER A 165 11.02 -2.26 -18.21
N VAL A 166 10.58 -2.77 -17.06
CA VAL A 166 9.31 -2.41 -16.45
C VAL A 166 9.57 -1.33 -15.41
N ALA A 167 8.84 -0.22 -15.52
CA ALA A 167 8.81 0.80 -14.49
C ALA A 167 7.80 0.43 -13.40
N SER A 168 8.15 0.75 -12.17
CA SER A 168 7.29 0.63 -10.99
C SER A 168 7.59 1.75 -10.02
N TYR A 169 6.72 1.94 -9.04
CA TYR A 169 6.99 2.84 -7.92
C TYR A 169 6.99 2.04 -6.62
N ASN A 170 7.98 2.28 -5.78
CA ASN A 170 7.92 1.83 -4.40
C ASN A 170 6.82 2.61 -3.69
N MET A 171 5.88 1.88 -3.07
CA MET A 171 4.67 2.42 -2.46
C MET A 171 4.74 2.45 -0.92
N GLY A 172 5.92 2.45 -0.35
CA GLY A 172 6.13 2.68 1.10
C GLY A 172 5.62 4.04 1.55
N MET A 173 5.61 5.01 0.62
CA MET A 173 4.86 6.27 0.72
C MET A 173 4.03 6.44 -0.55
N PHE A 174 2.75 6.77 -0.39
CA PHE A 174 1.84 6.98 -1.52
C PHE A 174 0.68 7.90 -1.15
N GLY A 175 0.30 8.79 -2.06
CA GLY A 175 -0.86 9.64 -1.88
C GLY A 175 -0.86 10.85 -2.79
N GLY A 176 -1.44 11.94 -2.31
CA GLY A 176 -1.49 13.22 -3.00
C GLY A 176 -2.86 13.87 -2.99
N HIS A 177 -3.01 14.84 -3.87
CA HIS A 177 -4.21 15.67 -3.99
C HIS A 177 -5.11 15.26 -5.17
N ASP A 178 -4.60 14.49 -6.14
CA ASP A 178 -5.37 14.00 -7.29
C ASP A 178 -6.14 12.72 -6.93
N LEU A 179 -7.18 12.86 -6.11
CA LEU A 179 -8.01 11.74 -5.67
C LEU A 179 -8.71 11.05 -6.84
N GLY A 180 -9.05 11.78 -7.89
CA GLY A 180 -9.67 11.19 -9.08
C GLY A 180 -8.75 10.18 -9.76
N PHE A 181 -7.46 10.50 -9.88
CA PHE A 181 -6.45 9.57 -10.40
C PHE A 181 -6.24 8.39 -9.45
N ILE A 182 -6.10 8.66 -8.14
CA ILE A 182 -5.89 7.63 -7.13
C ILE A 182 -7.05 6.63 -7.12
N HIS A 183 -8.29 7.10 -7.15
CA HIS A 183 -9.47 6.22 -7.18
C HIS A 183 -9.53 5.38 -8.47
N ARG A 184 -9.17 5.95 -9.62
CA ARG A 184 -9.10 5.21 -10.88
C ARG A 184 -8.04 4.10 -10.82
N TYR A 185 -6.87 4.41 -10.29
CA TYR A 185 -5.82 3.39 -10.06
C TYR A 185 -6.32 2.27 -9.14
N CYS A 186 -6.98 2.60 -8.03
CA CYS A 186 -7.57 1.61 -7.13
C CYS A 186 -8.59 0.73 -7.86
N GLN A 187 -9.45 1.33 -8.66
CA GLN A 187 -10.47 0.60 -9.43
C GLN A 187 -9.86 -0.36 -10.45
N GLU A 188 -8.80 0.03 -11.15
CA GLU A 188 -8.07 -0.84 -12.07
C GLU A 188 -7.47 -2.05 -11.34
N SER A 189 -6.89 -1.83 -10.16
CA SER A 189 -6.34 -2.90 -9.32
C SER A 189 -7.42 -3.87 -8.85
N PHE A 190 -8.56 -3.37 -8.38
CA PHE A 190 -9.70 -4.21 -7.96
C PHE A 190 -10.28 -5.00 -9.13
N SER A 191 -10.47 -4.35 -10.28
CA SER A 191 -10.98 -5.01 -11.48
C SER A 191 -10.06 -6.12 -11.97
N PHE A 192 -8.74 -5.95 -11.84
CA PHE A 192 -7.77 -7.00 -12.15
C PHE A 192 -7.93 -8.21 -11.23
N LEU A 193 -8.01 -7.98 -9.92
CA LEU A 193 -8.16 -9.05 -8.94
C LEU A 193 -9.48 -9.80 -9.11
N GLU A 194 -10.58 -9.08 -9.34
CA GLU A 194 -11.91 -9.63 -9.54
C GLU A 194 -11.97 -10.47 -10.83
N ARG A 195 -11.48 -9.93 -11.95
CA ARG A 195 -11.50 -10.60 -13.25
C ARG A 195 -10.71 -11.92 -13.24
N ASN A 196 -9.67 -11.99 -12.44
CA ASN A 196 -8.83 -13.18 -12.30
C ASN A 196 -9.24 -14.07 -11.11
N HIS A 197 -10.36 -13.78 -10.45
CA HIS A 197 -10.85 -14.52 -9.28
C HIS A 197 -9.79 -14.70 -8.19
N MET A 198 -8.92 -13.71 -8.01
CA MET A 198 -7.74 -13.82 -7.15
C MET A 198 -8.05 -13.85 -5.66
N ASN A 199 -9.26 -13.43 -5.26
CA ASN A 199 -9.74 -13.51 -3.88
C ASN A 199 -10.62 -14.73 -3.60
N ASP A 200 -10.87 -15.59 -4.60
CA ASP A 200 -11.62 -16.81 -4.41
C ASP A 200 -10.78 -17.86 -3.68
N SER A 201 -11.41 -18.64 -2.80
CA SER A 201 -10.73 -19.70 -2.04
C SER A 201 -10.12 -20.79 -2.91
N SER A 202 -10.57 -20.92 -4.14
CA SER A 202 -10.04 -21.84 -5.15
C SER A 202 -8.78 -21.34 -5.86
N PHE A 203 -8.42 -20.06 -5.69
CA PHE A 203 -7.21 -19.52 -6.33
C PHE A 203 -5.96 -20.25 -5.80
N PRO A 204 -5.06 -20.73 -6.69
CA PRO A 204 -3.90 -21.51 -6.28
C PRO A 204 -2.93 -20.67 -5.46
N HIS A 205 -2.94 -20.85 -4.14
CA HIS A 205 -2.23 -20.05 -3.14
C HIS A 205 -0.70 -20.02 -3.30
N SER A 206 -0.10 -20.94 -4.02
CA SER A 206 1.36 -21.13 -4.00
C SER A 206 2.10 -20.59 -5.22
N ARG A 207 1.40 -20.08 -6.24
CA ARG A 207 2.03 -19.93 -7.56
C ARG A 207 2.33 -18.52 -8.01
N VAL A 208 1.56 -17.51 -7.60
CA VAL A 208 1.76 -16.14 -8.11
C VAL A 208 1.55 -15.10 -7.01
N CYS A 209 2.60 -14.36 -6.70
CA CYS A 209 2.49 -13.15 -5.89
C CYS A 209 2.27 -11.96 -6.83
N CYS A 210 1.05 -11.45 -6.89
CA CYS A 210 0.69 -10.33 -7.75
C CYS A 210 0.70 -8.96 -7.05
N ASN A 211 1.02 -8.90 -5.75
CA ASN A 211 0.97 -7.66 -4.98
C ASN A 211 1.73 -6.51 -5.66
N ILE A 212 2.98 -6.76 -6.05
CA ILE A 212 3.80 -5.76 -6.71
C ILE A 212 3.20 -5.34 -8.06
N LEU A 213 2.58 -6.26 -8.78
CA LEU A 213 1.95 -5.97 -10.06
C LEU A 213 0.78 -4.99 -9.89
N PHE A 214 -0.23 -5.37 -9.10
CA PHE A 214 -1.44 -4.55 -8.99
C PHE A 214 -1.28 -3.32 -8.09
N GLU A 215 -0.26 -3.29 -7.22
CA GLU A 215 0.07 -2.12 -6.41
C GLU A 215 1.03 -1.19 -7.15
N GLN A 216 2.20 -1.66 -7.57
CA GLN A 216 3.33 -0.82 -7.96
C GLN A 216 3.44 -0.62 -9.47
N VAL A 217 3.29 -1.69 -10.25
CA VAL A 217 3.39 -1.62 -11.71
C VAL A 217 2.15 -0.95 -12.32
N PHE A 218 0.96 -1.29 -11.86
CA PHE A 218 -0.28 -0.66 -12.35
C PHE A 218 -0.24 0.85 -12.15
N PHE A 219 0.16 1.31 -10.97
CA PHE A 219 0.28 2.73 -10.72
C PHE A 219 1.29 3.39 -11.68
N ALA A 220 2.48 2.81 -11.85
CA ALA A 220 3.51 3.36 -12.72
C ALA A 220 3.03 3.49 -14.17
N VAL A 221 2.42 2.43 -14.71
CA VAL A 221 1.92 2.42 -16.09
C VAL A 221 0.79 3.43 -16.28
N LEU A 222 -0.15 3.50 -15.34
CA LEU A 222 -1.26 4.46 -15.42
C LEU A 222 -0.77 5.90 -15.31
N ALA A 223 0.23 6.17 -14.45
CA ALA A 223 0.83 7.49 -14.31
C ALA A 223 1.55 7.91 -15.60
N ASP A 224 2.36 7.02 -16.18
CA ASP A 224 3.06 7.28 -17.45
C ASP A 224 2.06 7.53 -18.59
N LEU A 225 0.98 6.76 -18.71
CA LEU A 225 -0.07 6.97 -19.72
C LEU A 225 -0.82 8.30 -19.53
N ALA A 226 -0.94 8.78 -18.31
CA ALA A 226 -1.56 10.06 -18.00
C ALA A 226 -0.60 11.25 -18.09
N GLY A 227 0.68 11.03 -18.41
CA GLY A 227 1.71 12.07 -18.44
C GLY A 227 2.01 12.68 -17.07
N ARG A 228 1.93 11.86 -16.01
CA ARG A 228 2.13 12.24 -14.62
C ARG A 228 3.49 11.80 -14.10
#